data_372f69e05532dfc57212441ba6b27dce
#
_entry.id   372f69e05532dfc57212441ba6b27dce
#
_cell.length_a   1.000
_cell.length_b   1.000
_cell.length_c   1.000
_cell.angle_alpha   90.00
_cell.angle_beta   90.00
_cell.angle_gamma   90.00
#
_symmetry.space_group_name_H-M   'P 1'
#
loop_
_entity.id
_entity.type
_entity.pdbx_description
1 polymer ?
#
loop_
_entity_poly.entity_id
_entity_poly.type
_entity_poly.pdbx_seq_one_letter_code
_entity_poly.pdbx_strand_id
1 'polypeptide(L)'
;MLKLDHIVISSESLDDGQAFIEDRLGIKAETGGEHRLFGTHNKLISLGTSYLEVISISPDLIAERTPRWFNLDNFTGHPRITNWVCSADFSSFVPHDLMPEIGDILDLSRGSLRWNLTVPKNGILPFEGFAPALIDWGVSKHPSKTLKENGR
;
A
#
# COMPACT_ATOMS: atom_id res chain seq x y z
N MET A 1 11.77 -15.98 0.92
CA MET A 1 10.84 -16.11 2.08
C MET A 1 9.96 -14.88 2.13
N LEU A 2 8.63 -15.03 2.23
CA LEU A 2 7.69 -13.92 2.37
C LEU A 2 7.76 -13.33 3.79
N LYS A 3 7.68 -12.00 3.88
CA LYS A 3 7.61 -11.28 5.17
C LYS A 3 6.48 -10.25 5.10
N LEU A 4 5.78 -10.03 6.19
CA LEU A 4 4.84 -8.93 6.27
C LEU A 4 5.57 -7.61 6.02
N ASP A 5 5.14 -6.88 4.99
CA ASP A 5 5.66 -5.57 4.64
C ASP A 5 4.82 -4.46 5.28
N HIS A 6 3.54 -4.41 4.93
CA HIS A 6 2.60 -3.45 5.51
C HIS A 6 1.16 -3.92 5.43
N ILE A 7 0.31 -3.25 6.20
CA ILE A 7 -1.15 -3.42 6.20
C ILE A 7 -1.77 -2.14 5.65
N VAL A 8 -2.74 -2.29 4.76
CA VAL A 8 -3.39 -1.17 4.07
C VAL A 8 -4.76 -0.88 4.67
N ILE A 9 -4.96 0.37 5.04
CA ILE A 9 -6.24 0.95 5.45
C ILE A 9 -6.70 1.87 4.35
N SER A 10 -7.75 1.48 3.64
CA SER A 10 -8.40 2.33 2.64
C SER A 10 -9.33 3.33 3.29
N SER A 11 -9.36 4.54 2.76
CA SER A 11 -10.18 5.65 3.23
C SER A 11 -10.68 6.47 2.05
N GLU A 12 -11.83 7.13 2.17
CA GLU A 12 -12.33 8.07 1.15
C GLU A 12 -11.47 9.34 1.06
N SER A 13 -10.88 9.76 2.19
CA SER A 13 -9.88 10.84 2.25
C SER A 13 -8.76 10.49 3.23
N LEU A 14 -7.58 11.11 3.07
CA LEU A 14 -6.50 10.91 4.05
C LEU A 14 -6.84 11.50 5.41
N ASP A 15 -7.63 12.56 5.47
CA ASP A 15 -8.01 13.19 6.73
C ASP A 15 -8.94 12.30 7.54
N ASP A 16 -9.92 11.66 6.90
CA ASP A 16 -10.78 10.66 7.55
C ASP A 16 -9.98 9.45 8.05
N GLY A 17 -9.07 8.95 7.21
CA GLY A 17 -8.20 7.84 7.58
C GLY A 17 -7.26 8.17 8.73
N GLN A 18 -6.69 9.38 8.75
CA GLN A 18 -5.87 9.84 9.86
C GLN A 18 -6.67 9.99 11.14
N ALA A 19 -7.83 10.65 11.09
CA ALA A 19 -8.70 10.82 12.25
C ALA A 19 -9.12 9.46 12.84
N PHE A 20 -9.42 8.49 11.97
CA PHE A 20 -9.73 7.12 12.38
C PHE A 20 -8.60 6.46 13.18
N ILE A 21 -7.36 6.60 12.72
CA ILE A 21 -6.17 6.03 13.38
C ILE A 21 -5.87 6.76 14.69
N GLU A 22 -5.92 8.10 14.68
CA GLU A 22 -5.67 8.91 15.89
C GLU A 22 -6.68 8.59 17.01
N ASP A 23 -7.96 8.44 16.66
CA ASP A 23 -9.03 8.12 17.62
C ASP A 23 -8.83 6.73 18.25
N ARG A 24 -8.33 5.76 17.49
CA ARG A 24 -8.23 4.36 17.96
C ARG A 24 -6.89 3.98 18.55
N LEU A 25 -5.81 4.55 18.04
CA LEU A 25 -4.46 4.17 18.45
C LEU A 25 -3.73 5.29 19.20
N GLY A 26 -4.26 6.52 19.18
CA GLY A 26 -3.59 7.68 19.78
C GLY A 26 -2.29 8.05 19.06
N ILE A 27 -2.13 7.64 17.80
CA ILE A 27 -0.90 7.81 17.01
C ILE A 27 -1.20 8.65 15.77
N LYS A 28 -0.35 9.64 15.51
CA LYS A 28 -0.45 10.47 14.33
C LYS A 28 0.34 9.85 13.17
N ALA A 29 -0.31 9.70 12.02
CA ALA A 29 0.35 9.21 10.81
C ALA A 29 1.26 10.29 10.21
N GLU A 30 2.43 9.85 9.71
CA GLU A 30 3.35 10.69 8.96
C GLU A 30 2.91 10.80 7.49
N THR A 31 3.22 11.94 6.86
CA THR A 31 3.00 12.12 5.42
C THR A 31 3.86 11.11 4.65
N GLY A 32 3.22 10.34 3.79
CA GLY A 32 3.90 9.43 2.88
C GLY A 32 4.27 10.13 1.57
N GLY A 33 3.38 10.09 0.60
CA GLY A 33 3.57 10.73 -0.70
C GLY A 33 2.48 10.35 -1.70
N GLU A 34 2.76 10.65 -2.95
CA GLU A 34 1.85 10.47 -4.07
C GLU A 34 2.29 9.30 -4.96
N HIS A 35 1.30 8.56 -5.45
CA HIS A 35 1.48 7.49 -6.43
C HIS A 35 0.81 7.93 -7.74
N ARG A 36 1.57 8.55 -8.63
CA ARG A 36 1.04 9.16 -9.86
C ARG A 36 0.36 8.14 -10.77
N LEU A 37 0.93 6.94 -10.89
CA LEU A 37 0.37 5.91 -11.76
C LEU A 37 -1.11 5.65 -11.48
N PHE A 38 -1.48 5.57 -10.19
CA PHE A 38 -2.85 5.27 -9.76
C PHE A 38 -3.62 6.49 -9.24
N GLY A 39 -3.01 7.68 -9.19
CA GLY A 39 -3.66 8.88 -8.68
C GLY A 39 -4.06 8.76 -7.21
N THR A 40 -3.22 8.18 -6.39
CA THR A 40 -3.44 7.96 -4.95
C THR A 40 -2.37 8.63 -4.12
N HIS A 41 -2.66 8.83 -2.85
CA HIS A 41 -1.71 9.35 -1.87
C HIS A 41 -1.88 8.63 -0.53
N ASN A 42 -0.87 8.71 0.33
CA ASN A 42 -0.87 7.96 1.57
C ASN A 42 -0.26 8.71 2.76
N LYS A 43 -0.57 8.18 3.95
CA LYS A 43 0.11 8.45 5.21
C LYS A 43 0.56 7.12 5.82
N LEU A 44 1.64 7.16 6.58
CA LEU A 44 2.31 5.97 7.08
C LEU A 44 2.49 6.03 8.59
N ILE A 45 2.42 4.87 9.23
CA ILE A 45 2.69 4.69 10.66
C ILE A 45 3.65 3.53 10.84
N SER A 46 4.79 3.79 11.50
CA SER A 46 5.76 2.72 11.79
C SER A 46 5.18 1.65 12.73
N LEU A 47 5.44 0.40 12.41
CA LEU A 47 5.24 -0.76 13.28
C LEU A 47 6.57 -1.48 13.59
N GLY A 48 7.69 -0.75 13.53
CA GLY A 48 9.02 -1.31 13.69
C GLY A 48 9.60 -1.80 12.37
N THR A 49 9.47 -3.08 12.03
CA THR A 49 9.97 -3.65 10.77
C THR A 49 8.95 -3.60 9.63
N SER A 50 7.70 -3.28 9.93
CA SER A 50 6.59 -3.09 8.99
C SER A 50 5.92 -1.74 9.23
N TYR A 51 4.84 -1.43 8.51
CA TYR A 51 4.09 -0.19 8.72
C TYR A 51 2.59 -0.36 8.41
N LEU A 52 1.77 0.56 8.92
CA LEU A 52 0.41 0.77 8.42
C LEU A 52 0.44 1.84 7.32
N GLU A 53 -0.29 1.61 6.27
CA GLU A 53 -0.53 2.57 5.21
C GLU A 53 -1.99 3.00 5.22
N VAL A 54 -2.26 4.28 5.41
CA VAL A 54 -3.55 4.89 5.12
C VAL A 54 -3.50 5.42 3.70
N ILE A 55 -4.37 4.93 2.83
CA ILE A 55 -4.39 5.29 1.41
C ILE A 55 -5.78 5.78 0.98
N SER A 56 -5.80 6.76 0.10
CA SER A 56 -7.01 7.24 -0.56
C SER A 56 -6.72 7.69 -2.00
N ILE A 57 -7.77 7.88 -2.79
CA ILE A 57 -7.67 8.57 -4.07
C ILE A 57 -7.29 10.03 -3.78
N SER A 58 -6.28 10.53 -4.49
CA SER A 58 -5.88 11.93 -4.37
C SER A 58 -6.82 12.83 -5.18
N PRO A 59 -7.39 13.89 -4.59
CA PRO A 59 -8.20 14.85 -5.33
C PRO A 59 -7.38 15.68 -6.34
N ASP A 60 -6.08 15.75 -6.15
CA ASP A 60 -5.17 16.60 -6.92
C ASP A 60 -4.46 15.87 -8.07
N LEU A 61 -4.63 14.54 -8.16
CA LEU A 61 -3.97 13.71 -9.16
C LEU A 61 -4.96 13.07 -10.12
N ILE A 62 -4.60 13.09 -11.40
CA ILE A 62 -5.26 12.28 -12.42
C ILE A 62 -4.48 10.97 -12.52
N ALA A 63 -5.18 9.84 -12.38
CA ALA A 63 -4.54 8.53 -12.53
C ALA A 63 -4.06 8.33 -13.96
N GLU A 64 -2.82 7.92 -14.13
CA GLU A 64 -2.25 7.53 -15.43
C GLU A 64 -2.73 6.13 -15.85
N ARG A 65 -3.14 5.31 -14.88
CA ARG A 65 -3.67 3.97 -15.07
C ARG A 65 -4.95 3.74 -14.27
N THR A 66 -5.95 3.13 -14.90
CA THR A 66 -7.21 2.65 -14.30
C THR A 66 -7.52 1.24 -14.80
N PRO A 67 -8.26 0.42 -14.02
CA PRO A 67 -8.73 0.70 -12.68
C PRO A 67 -7.58 0.83 -11.67
N ARG A 68 -7.84 1.55 -10.57
CA ARG A 68 -6.85 1.73 -9.50
C ARG A 68 -6.60 0.43 -8.75
N TRP A 69 -5.44 0.33 -8.17
CA TRP A 69 -5.08 -0.75 -7.26
C TRP A 69 -5.94 -0.80 -6.00
N PHE A 70 -5.89 -1.92 -5.26
CA PHE A 70 -6.56 -2.12 -3.98
C PHE A 70 -8.07 -1.89 -4.02
N ASN A 71 -8.67 -2.02 -5.21
CA ASN A 71 -10.10 -1.80 -5.45
C ASN A 71 -10.62 -0.42 -4.98
N LEU A 72 -9.75 0.59 -5.00
CA LEU A 72 -10.06 1.93 -4.48
C LEU A 72 -11.18 2.64 -5.24
N ASP A 73 -11.36 2.33 -6.54
CA ASP A 73 -12.45 2.90 -7.33
C ASP A 73 -13.85 2.52 -6.82
N ASN A 74 -13.94 1.39 -6.11
CA ASN A 74 -15.18 0.88 -5.52
C ASN A 74 -15.23 1.01 -3.99
N PHE A 75 -14.23 1.67 -3.39
CA PHE A 75 -14.19 1.86 -1.95
C PHE A 75 -15.14 2.96 -1.51
N THR A 76 -16.00 2.64 -0.54
CA THR A 76 -16.90 3.60 0.12
C THR A 76 -17.03 3.28 1.61
N GLY A 77 -17.39 4.28 2.40
CA GLY A 77 -17.69 4.13 3.83
C GLY A 77 -16.50 4.38 4.74
N HIS A 78 -16.58 3.89 5.96
CA HIS A 78 -15.59 4.15 6.99
C HIS A 78 -14.21 3.56 6.66
N PRO A 79 -13.12 4.21 7.11
CA PRO A 79 -11.78 3.66 6.99
C PRO A 79 -11.70 2.25 7.57
N ARG A 80 -11.08 1.33 6.85
CA ARG A 80 -10.91 -0.07 7.29
C ARG A 80 -9.73 -0.74 6.61
N ILE A 81 -9.23 -1.80 7.24
CA ILE A 81 -8.23 -2.68 6.61
C ILE A 81 -8.90 -3.36 5.41
N THR A 82 -8.31 -3.20 4.23
CA THR A 82 -8.80 -3.80 2.99
C THR A 82 -7.87 -4.86 2.44
N ASN A 83 -6.58 -4.74 2.71
CA ASN A 83 -5.57 -5.68 2.23
C ASN A 83 -4.26 -5.55 3.01
N TRP A 84 -3.34 -6.41 2.69
CA TRP A 84 -1.98 -6.44 3.23
C TRP A 84 -0.98 -6.80 2.14
N VAL A 85 0.28 -6.54 2.41
CA VAL A 85 1.37 -6.70 1.46
C VAL A 85 2.50 -7.48 2.10
N CYS A 86 3.06 -8.44 1.35
CA CYS A 86 4.27 -9.15 1.74
C CYS A 86 5.45 -8.75 0.88
N SER A 87 6.59 -8.52 1.52
CA SER A 87 7.85 -8.34 0.78
C SER A 87 8.45 -9.68 0.37
N ALA A 88 9.03 -9.67 -0.82
CA ALA A 88 9.66 -10.81 -1.45
C ALA A 88 10.81 -10.34 -2.35
N ASP A 89 11.69 -11.26 -2.70
CA ASP A 89 12.74 -11.05 -3.69
C ASP A 89 12.30 -11.70 -5.01
N PHE A 90 11.91 -10.89 -5.99
CA PHE A 90 11.43 -11.38 -7.29
C PHE A 90 12.55 -11.94 -8.17
N SER A 91 13.80 -11.81 -7.79
CA SER A 91 14.91 -12.52 -8.44
C SER A 91 14.96 -13.99 -8.05
N SER A 92 14.39 -14.35 -6.90
CA SER A 92 14.43 -15.71 -6.35
C SER A 92 13.20 -16.55 -6.64
N PHE A 93 12.08 -15.95 -7.06
CA PHE A 93 10.89 -16.68 -7.52
C PHE A 93 9.95 -15.79 -8.36
N VAL A 94 9.07 -16.42 -9.12
CA VAL A 94 8.06 -15.75 -9.93
C VAL A 94 6.75 -15.68 -9.15
N PRO A 95 6.22 -14.47 -8.85
CA PRO A 95 4.98 -14.32 -8.10
C PRO A 95 3.78 -15.12 -8.63
N HIS A 96 3.64 -15.24 -9.95
CA HIS A 96 2.57 -16.02 -10.59
C HIS A 96 2.63 -17.52 -10.29
N ASP A 97 3.81 -18.08 -9.97
CA ASP A 97 3.93 -19.49 -9.59
C ASP A 97 3.31 -19.73 -8.20
N LEU A 98 3.27 -18.69 -7.37
CA LEU A 98 2.60 -18.75 -6.06
C LEU A 98 1.08 -18.66 -6.20
N MET A 99 0.61 -17.71 -7.02
CA MET A 99 -0.81 -17.44 -7.21
C MET A 99 -1.05 -16.71 -8.55
N PRO A 100 -1.66 -17.37 -9.54
CA PRO A 100 -1.90 -16.76 -10.85
C PRO A 100 -2.74 -15.47 -10.81
N GLU A 101 -3.66 -15.35 -9.85
CA GLU A 101 -4.55 -14.20 -9.70
C GLU A 101 -3.88 -12.97 -9.10
N ILE A 102 -2.62 -13.06 -8.69
CA ILE A 102 -1.91 -11.96 -8.02
C ILE A 102 -1.71 -10.73 -8.92
N GLY A 103 -1.84 -10.89 -10.23
CA GLY A 103 -1.78 -9.82 -11.20
C GLY A 103 -0.39 -9.56 -11.78
N ASP A 104 -0.28 -8.49 -12.54
CA ASP A 104 0.97 -8.11 -13.20
C ASP A 104 1.97 -7.50 -12.20
N ILE A 105 3.25 -7.70 -12.45
CA ILE A 105 4.32 -7.00 -11.74
C ILE A 105 4.48 -5.62 -12.37
N LEU A 106 4.28 -4.56 -11.59
CA LEU A 106 4.41 -3.17 -12.03
C LEU A 106 5.60 -2.49 -11.37
N ASP A 107 6.31 -1.68 -12.15
CA ASP A 107 7.32 -0.75 -11.65
C ASP A 107 6.63 0.50 -11.10
N LEU A 108 6.86 0.82 -9.85
CA LEU A 108 6.24 1.92 -9.15
C LEU A 108 7.28 2.83 -8.51
N SER A 109 6.89 4.08 -8.27
CA SER A 109 7.75 5.06 -7.61
C SER A 109 6.96 6.05 -6.76
N ARG A 110 7.64 6.56 -5.72
CA ARG A 110 7.16 7.66 -4.88
C ARG A 110 8.39 8.45 -4.38
N GLY A 111 8.54 9.68 -4.84
CA GLY A 111 9.77 10.43 -4.56
C GLY A 111 11.00 9.68 -5.10
N SER A 112 11.96 9.41 -4.23
CA SER A 112 13.18 8.64 -4.56
C SER A 112 13.01 7.13 -4.44
N LEU A 113 11.91 6.66 -3.86
CA LEU A 113 11.65 5.23 -3.70
C LEU A 113 11.17 4.62 -5.01
N ARG A 114 11.63 3.39 -5.27
CA ARG A 114 11.18 2.56 -6.40
C ARG A 114 10.98 1.15 -5.90
N TRP A 115 9.95 0.49 -6.43
CA TRP A 115 9.64 -0.89 -6.09
C TRP A 115 8.85 -1.57 -7.20
N ASN A 116 8.81 -2.88 -7.16
CA ASN A 116 7.89 -3.69 -7.96
C ASN A 116 6.75 -4.16 -7.07
N LEU A 117 5.53 -4.17 -7.59
CA LEU A 117 4.34 -4.63 -6.88
C LEU A 117 3.46 -5.45 -7.82
N THR A 118 2.90 -6.52 -7.32
CA THR A 118 1.87 -7.27 -8.04
C THR A 118 0.53 -6.55 -7.95
N VAL A 119 -0.10 -6.32 -9.10
CA VAL A 119 -1.38 -5.60 -9.19
C VAL A 119 -2.31 -6.31 -10.17
N PRO A 120 -3.48 -6.79 -9.73
CA PRO A 120 -4.48 -7.36 -10.64
C PRO A 120 -4.91 -6.37 -11.72
N LYS A 121 -5.10 -6.82 -12.95
CA LYS A 121 -5.47 -5.96 -14.09
C LYS A 121 -6.78 -5.22 -13.90
N ASN A 122 -7.73 -5.85 -13.23
CA ASN A 122 -9.04 -5.29 -12.90
C ASN A 122 -9.05 -4.46 -11.61
N GLY A 123 -7.93 -4.35 -10.89
CA GLY A 123 -7.81 -3.67 -9.60
C GLY A 123 -8.51 -4.38 -8.44
N ILE A 124 -9.15 -5.53 -8.66
CA ILE A 124 -9.87 -6.28 -7.63
C ILE A 124 -8.87 -7.16 -6.88
N LEU A 125 -8.90 -7.06 -5.56
CA LEU A 125 -8.02 -7.84 -4.70
C LEU A 125 -8.37 -9.33 -4.75
N PRO A 126 -7.39 -10.24 -4.94
CA PRO A 126 -7.64 -11.66 -4.89
C PRO A 126 -8.25 -12.08 -3.55
N PHE A 127 -9.29 -12.90 -3.61
CA PHE A 127 -10.00 -13.37 -2.42
C PHE A 127 -10.43 -12.23 -1.48
N GLU A 128 -10.94 -11.14 -2.04
CA GLU A 128 -11.43 -9.97 -1.30
C GLU A 128 -10.36 -9.34 -0.36
N GLY A 129 -9.09 -9.39 -0.75
CA GLY A 129 -7.97 -8.85 0.02
C GLY A 129 -7.39 -9.84 1.06
N PHE A 130 -7.91 -11.07 1.12
CA PHE A 130 -7.34 -12.10 1.98
C PHE A 130 -5.95 -12.55 1.52
N ALA A 131 -5.73 -12.65 0.21
CA ALA A 131 -4.40 -12.88 -0.33
C ALA A 131 -3.59 -11.58 -0.36
N PRO A 132 -2.30 -11.61 0.02
CA PRO A 132 -1.45 -10.41 -0.03
C PRO A 132 -1.10 -10.03 -1.46
N ALA A 133 -0.89 -8.73 -1.72
CA ALA A 133 -0.04 -8.31 -2.81
C ALA A 133 1.44 -8.60 -2.44
N LEU A 134 2.29 -8.75 -3.46
CA LEU A 134 3.72 -8.94 -3.24
C LEU A 134 4.50 -7.71 -3.69
N ILE A 135 5.47 -7.30 -2.88
CA ILE A 135 6.32 -6.14 -3.14
C ILE A 135 7.80 -6.54 -3.10
N ASP A 136 8.56 -6.01 -4.06
CA ASP A 136 10.02 -6.07 -4.06
C ASP A 136 10.57 -4.65 -4.08
N TRP A 137 11.26 -4.27 -3.02
CA TRP A 137 11.89 -2.95 -2.88
C TRP A 137 13.22 -2.84 -3.63
N GLY A 138 13.75 -3.95 -4.15
CA GLY A 138 15.04 -3.95 -4.82
C GLY A 138 16.13 -3.32 -3.95
N VAL A 139 16.72 -2.24 -4.46
CA VAL A 139 17.76 -1.48 -3.75
C VAL A 139 17.20 -0.30 -2.93
N SER A 140 15.91 -0.02 -3.01
CA SER A 140 15.29 1.07 -2.25
C SER A 140 15.25 0.76 -0.76
N LYS A 141 15.43 1.79 0.05
CA LYS A 141 15.34 1.67 1.50
C LYS A 141 13.87 1.51 1.91
N HIS A 142 13.57 0.44 2.64
CA HIS A 142 12.22 0.17 3.15
C HIS A 142 11.70 1.34 4.01
N PRO A 143 10.43 1.78 3.86
CA PRO A 143 9.87 2.91 4.62
C PRO A 143 10.04 2.82 6.13
N SER A 144 9.94 1.63 6.73
CA SER A 144 10.14 1.45 8.18
C SER A 144 11.49 1.93 8.70
N LYS A 145 12.48 2.11 7.80
CA LYS A 145 13.82 2.60 8.20
C LYS A 145 13.91 4.13 8.28
N THR A 146 12.89 4.84 7.81
CA THR A 146 12.84 6.30 7.78
C THR A 146 11.68 6.89 8.58
N LEU A 147 10.65 6.10 8.83
CA LEU A 147 9.53 6.48 9.69
C LEU A 147 10.01 6.63 11.14
N LYS A 148 9.47 7.62 11.83
CA LYS A 148 9.74 7.82 13.26
C LYS A 148 9.12 6.68 14.05
N GLU A 149 9.81 6.25 15.08
CA GLU A 149 9.21 5.37 16.07
C GLU A 149 8.07 6.11 16.77
N ASN A 150 6.88 5.47 16.80
CA ASN A 150 5.68 6.10 17.33
C ASN A 150 5.82 6.33 18.83
N GLY A 151 5.98 7.60 19.22
CA GLY A 151 5.52 8.13 20.48
C GLY A 151 6.03 7.46 21.75
N ARG A 152 7.31 7.17 21.83
CA ARG A 152 7.93 6.91 23.13
C ARG A 152 9.15 7.77 23.34
#